data_c5a8262ceddb5fc2e1d5443cb3423839
#
_entry.id   c5a8262ceddb5fc2e1d5443cb3423839
#
_cell.length_a   1.000
_cell.length_b   1.000
_cell.length_c   1.000
_cell.angle_alpha   90.00
_cell.angle_beta   90.00
_cell.angle_gamma   90.00
#
_symmetry.space_group_name_H-M   'P 1'
#
loop_
_entity.id
_entity.type
_entity.pdbx_description
1 polymer ?
#
loop_
_entity_poly.entity_id
_entity_poly.type
_entity_poly.pdbx_seq_one_letter_code
_entity_poly.pdbx_strand_id
1 'polypeptide(L)'
;MTGTLKDKEDAFGHMLWAYYKGENVFEVIERDDGYIDVINPDIYFSKYENWPQIEQEAMKFIRGRVSDIGCGASRHSIYLHNKGFNVVGIDISSLAIKVCKLRGLKKAEIMSIEELNFKPRSFDTVIMMGNNFGLFGSFKKTQKILRKLHEITSKEALIIAETRDPYKTNNPAHLEYHEWNKKRGRMGGQVRIRHRFR
;
A
#
# COMPACT_ATOMS: atom_id res chain seq x y z
N MET A 1 -6.71 9.16 8.07
CA MET A 1 -7.01 8.55 9.37
C MET A 1 -5.72 8.56 10.16
N THR A 2 -5.72 9.15 11.32
CA THR A 2 -4.60 9.11 12.25
C THR A 2 -4.82 7.90 13.17
N GLY A 3 -3.80 7.06 13.35
CA GLY A 3 -3.84 5.90 14.23
C GLY A 3 -4.08 4.55 13.53
N THR A 4 -4.08 3.49 14.34
CA THR A 4 -4.35 2.10 13.91
C THR A 4 -5.86 1.89 13.70
N LEU A 5 -6.21 1.04 12.73
CA LEU A 5 -7.61 0.64 12.50
C LEU A 5 -8.12 -0.18 13.69
N LYS A 6 -9.37 0.07 14.10
CA LYS A 6 -10.08 -0.84 14.98
C LYS A 6 -10.42 -2.12 14.22
N ASP A 7 -10.44 -3.25 14.92
CA ASP A 7 -10.70 -4.56 14.29
C ASP A 7 -11.95 -4.56 13.38
N LYS A 8 -13.07 -4.00 13.84
CA LYS A 8 -14.31 -3.86 13.06
C LYS A 8 -14.24 -2.93 11.84
N GLU A 9 -13.18 -2.14 11.72
CA GLU A 9 -12.95 -1.19 10.63
C GLU A 9 -11.89 -1.73 9.64
N ASP A 10 -11.28 -2.88 9.95
CA ASP A 10 -10.18 -3.50 9.21
C ASP A 10 -10.69 -4.56 8.20
N ALA A 11 -11.63 -4.16 7.34
CA ALA A 11 -12.19 -5.09 6.34
C ALA A 11 -11.11 -5.67 5.41
N PHE A 12 -10.10 -4.87 5.03
CA PHE A 12 -8.97 -5.31 4.22
C PHE A 12 -8.13 -6.37 4.96
N GLY A 13 -7.80 -6.11 6.22
CA GLY A 13 -7.05 -7.08 7.04
C GLY A 13 -7.82 -8.38 7.28
N HIS A 14 -9.13 -8.30 7.51
CA HIS A 14 -9.98 -9.50 7.64
C HIS A 14 -9.98 -10.33 6.35
N MET A 15 -10.04 -9.69 5.17
CA MET A 15 -9.94 -10.37 3.88
C MET A 15 -8.59 -11.06 3.73
N LEU A 16 -7.47 -10.37 3.99
CA LEU A 16 -6.13 -10.96 3.94
C LEU A 16 -5.98 -12.14 4.90
N TRP A 17 -6.53 -12.02 6.10
CA TRP A 17 -6.50 -13.08 7.11
C TRP A 17 -7.30 -14.30 6.69
N ALA A 18 -8.52 -14.12 6.17
CA ALA A 18 -9.37 -15.19 5.70
C ALA A 18 -8.73 -15.93 4.50
N TYR A 19 -8.20 -15.17 3.53
CA TYR A 19 -7.48 -15.73 2.38
C TYR A 19 -6.23 -16.53 2.84
N TYR A 20 -5.46 -15.99 3.77
CA TYR A 20 -4.29 -16.70 4.33
C TYR A 20 -4.66 -18.03 4.99
N LYS A 21 -5.85 -18.14 5.59
CA LYS A 21 -6.37 -19.39 6.16
C LYS A 21 -6.93 -20.36 5.12
N GLY A 22 -6.96 -20.00 3.86
CA GLY A 22 -7.49 -20.82 2.77
C GLY A 22 -8.99 -20.69 2.55
N GLU A 23 -9.64 -19.65 3.11
CA GLU A 23 -11.04 -19.37 2.84
C GLU A 23 -11.21 -18.79 1.42
N ASN A 24 -12.31 -19.15 0.75
CA ASN A 24 -12.67 -18.56 -0.54
C ASN A 24 -13.32 -17.19 -0.31
N VAL A 25 -12.55 -16.14 -0.53
CA VAL A 25 -12.96 -14.75 -0.28
C VAL A 25 -12.56 -13.85 -1.43
N PHE A 26 -13.21 -12.69 -1.54
CA PHE A 26 -12.88 -11.64 -2.48
C PHE A 26 -12.74 -10.31 -1.76
N GLU A 27 -11.90 -9.43 -2.30
CA GLU A 27 -11.89 -8.02 -1.93
C GLU A 27 -13.00 -7.30 -2.68
N VAL A 28 -13.91 -6.67 -1.97
CA VAL A 28 -14.95 -5.82 -2.55
C VAL A 28 -14.61 -4.38 -2.24
N ILE A 29 -14.38 -3.58 -3.28
CA ILE A 29 -14.09 -2.17 -3.20
C ILE A 29 -15.31 -1.40 -3.68
N GLU A 30 -15.88 -0.58 -2.81
CA GLU A 30 -16.97 0.34 -3.14
C GLU A 30 -16.42 1.77 -3.19
N ARG A 31 -16.57 2.42 -4.34
CA ARG A 31 -16.25 3.83 -4.54
C ARG A 31 -17.40 4.71 -4.05
N ASP A 32 -17.13 5.97 -3.67
CA ASP A 32 -18.13 6.87 -3.07
C ASP A 32 -19.23 7.36 -4.04
N ASP A 33 -19.20 6.93 -5.30
CA ASP A 33 -20.28 7.08 -6.29
C ASP A 33 -21.10 5.79 -6.49
N GLY A 34 -20.82 4.73 -5.72
CA GLY A 34 -21.50 3.45 -5.81
C GLY A 34 -20.88 2.44 -6.79
N TYR A 35 -19.81 2.81 -7.50
CA TYR A 35 -19.09 1.84 -8.35
C TYR A 35 -18.45 0.76 -7.48
N ILE A 36 -18.66 -0.51 -7.86
CA ILE A 36 -18.12 -1.67 -7.15
C ILE A 36 -17.10 -2.38 -8.03
N ASP A 37 -15.94 -2.65 -7.45
CA ASP A 37 -14.91 -3.51 -8.03
C ASP A 37 -14.66 -4.73 -7.15
N VAL A 38 -14.33 -5.87 -7.75
CA VAL A 38 -14.08 -7.13 -7.05
C VAL A 38 -12.72 -7.67 -7.48
N ILE A 39 -11.84 -7.88 -6.52
CA ILE A 39 -10.46 -8.29 -6.75
C ILE A 39 -10.21 -9.63 -6.07
N ASN A 40 -9.49 -10.54 -6.76
CA ASN A 40 -8.99 -11.76 -6.14
C ASN A 40 -7.79 -11.42 -5.24
N PRO A 41 -7.82 -11.80 -3.95
CA PRO A 41 -6.73 -11.52 -3.01
C PRO A 41 -5.39 -12.19 -3.34
N ASP A 42 -5.35 -13.12 -4.28
CA ASP A 42 -4.11 -13.79 -4.70
C ASP A 42 -3.01 -12.80 -5.12
N ILE A 43 -3.40 -11.64 -5.66
CA ILE A 43 -2.47 -10.57 -6.03
C ILE A 43 -1.59 -10.13 -4.86
N TYR A 44 -2.11 -10.12 -3.62
CA TYR A 44 -1.37 -9.72 -2.40
C TYR A 44 -0.40 -10.80 -1.90
N PHE A 45 -0.57 -12.03 -2.40
CA PHE A 45 0.21 -13.20 -2.02
C PHE A 45 1.11 -13.72 -3.14
N SER A 46 1.00 -13.12 -4.33
CA SER A 46 1.69 -13.54 -5.54
C SER A 46 3.21 -13.51 -5.40
N LYS A 47 3.88 -14.42 -6.11
CA LYS A 47 5.33 -14.49 -6.18
C LYS A 47 5.87 -13.52 -7.25
N TYR A 48 7.15 -13.19 -7.17
CA TYR A 48 7.85 -12.25 -8.06
C TYR A 48 7.60 -12.53 -9.56
N GLU A 49 7.58 -13.79 -9.95
CA GLU A 49 7.39 -14.20 -11.35
C GLU A 49 6.02 -13.80 -11.93
N ASN A 50 5.03 -13.62 -11.04
CA ASN A 50 3.65 -13.25 -11.39
C ASN A 50 3.34 -11.76 -11.21
N TRP A 51 4.35 -10.94 -10.86
CA TRP A 51 4.14 -9.50 -10.70
C TRP A 51 4.13 -8.79 -12.05
N PRO A 52 3.47 -7.63 -12.16
CA PRO A 52 3.65 -6.75 -13.32
C PRO A 52 5.12 -6.46 -13.58
N GLN A 53 5.50 -6.37 -14.85
CA GLN A 53 6.89 -6.12 -15.25
C GLN A 53 7.45 -4.85 -14.58
N ILE A 54 6.65 -3.81 -14.44
CA ILE A 54 7.06 -2.56 -13.79
C ILE A 54 7.45 -2.76 -12.33
N GLU A 55 6.75 -3.62 -11.59
CA GLU A 55 7.10 -3.95 -10.21
C GLU A 55 8.40 -4.76 -10.16
N GLN A 56 8.57 -5.73 -11.08
CA GLN A 56 9.81 -6.50 -11.18
C GLN A 56 11.01 -5.61 -11.49
N GLU A 57 10.87 -4.65 -12.41
CA GLU A 57 11.89 -3.67 -12.73
C GLU A 57 12.22 -2.77 -11.52
N ALA A 58 11.21 -2.32 -10.79
CA ALA A 58 11.38 -1.51 -9.59
C ALA A 58 12.28 -2.17 -8.54
N MET A 59 12.21 -3.50 -8.41
CA MET A 59 13.04 -4.25 -7.45
C MET A 59 14.54 -4.18 -7.76
N LYS A 60 14.94 -3.88 -8.98
CA LYS A 60 16.36 -3.76 -9.38
C LYS A 60 17.04 -2.52 -8.79
N PHE A 61 16.27 -1.52 -8.36
CA PHE A 61 16.79 -0.28 -7.78
C PHE A 61 16.91 -0.33 -6.26
N ILE A 62 16.45 -1.42 -5.63
CA ILE A 62 16.48 -1.58 -4.17
C ILE A 62 17.92 -1.68 -3.67
N ARG A 63 18.21 -0.95 -2.59
CA ARG A 63 19.51 -0.97 -1.93
C ARG A 63 19.41 -0.73 -0.42
N GLY A 64 20.37 -1.27 0.32
CA GLY A 64 20.52 -1.05 1.75
C GLY A 64 19.33 -1.52 2.60
N ARG A 65 18.97 -0.73 3.58
CA ARG A 65 17.85 -1.00 4.50
C ARG A 65 16.56 -0.47 3.90
N VAL A 66 15.52 -1.32 3.90
CA VAL A 66 14.27 -1.05 3.17
C VAL A 66 13.12 -0.84 4.15
N SER A 67 12.29 0.19 3.90
CA SER A 67 10.96 0.32 4.48
C SER A 67 9.91 0.08 3.41
N ASP A 68 8.96 -0.85 3.67
CA ASP A 68 7.81 -1.12 2.82
C ASP A 68 6.57 -0.50 3.48
N ILE A 69 6.03 0.57 2.87
CA ILE A 69 4.92 1.35 3.42
C ILE A 69 3.59 0.91 2.81
N GLY A 70 2.67 0.45 3.65
CA GLY A 70 1.43 -0.18 3.24
C GLY A 70 1.71 -1.58 2.71
N CYS A 71 2.46 -2.38 3.50
CA CYS A 71 2.99 -3.66 3.04
C CYS A 71 1.92 -4.75 2.81
N GLY A 72 0.67 -4.55 3.27
CA GLY A 72 -0.43 -5.50 3.10
C GLY A 72 -0.06 -6.91 3.56
N ALA A 73 -0.12 -7.90 2.66
CA ALA A 73 0.34 -9.27 2.93
C ALA A 73 1.85 -9.47 2.71
N SER A 74 2.63 -8.41 2.51
CA SER A 74 4.10 -8.39 2.41
C SER A 74 4.72 -9.14 1.23
N ARG A 75 4.06 -9.23 0.07
CA ARG A 75 4.64 -9.95 -1.08
C ARG A 75 6.02 -9.40 -1.48
N HIS A 76 6.18 -8.07 -1.54
CA HIS A 76 7.45 -7.40 -1.88
C HIS A 76 8.47 -7.53 -0.75
N SER A 77 8.04 -7.26 0.49
CA SER A 77 8.91 -7.38 1.67
C SER A 77 9.49 -8.77 1.84
N ILE A 78 8.70 -9.82 1.64
CA ILE A 78 9.16 -11.22 1.75
C ILE A 78 10.15 -11.54 0.64
N TYR A 79 9.87 -11.13 -0.59
CA TYR A 79 10.81 -11.29 -1.70
C TYR A 79 12.17 -10.63 -1.39
N LEU A 80 12.16 -9.38 -0.94
CA LEU A 80 13.38 -8.65 -0.59
C LEU A 80 14.10 -9.27 0.61
N HIS A 81 13.36 -9.69 1.64
CA HIS A 81 13.91 -10.39 2.78
C HIS A 81 14.66 -11.68 2.35
N ASN A 82 14.04 -12.47 1.47
CA ASN A 82 14.65 -13.69 0.93
C ASN A 82 15.87 -13.41 0.02
N LYS A 83 16.00 -12.20 -0.52
CA LYS A 83 17.18 -11.71 -1.23
C LYS A 83 18.27 -11.16 -0.30
N GLY A 84 18.05 -11.21 1.03
CA GLY A 84 19.03 -10.79 2.03
C GLY A 84 18.92 -9.32 2.47
N PHE A 85 17.91 -8.57 2.00
CA PHE A 85 17.71 -7.20 2.45
C PHE A 85 17.18 -7.14 3.88
N ASN A 86 17.58 -6.09 4.62
CA ASN A 86 17.00 -5.76 5.92
C ASN A 86 15.72 -4.94 5.69
N VAL A 87 14.57 -5.60 5.73
CA VAL A 87 13.26 -5.00 5.41
C VAL A 87 12.42 -4.81 6.67
N VAL A 88 11.79 -3.64 6.79
CA VAL A 88 10.74 -3.36 7.77
C VAL A 88 9.46 -3.02 7.01
N GLY A 89 8.41 -3.82 7.18
CA GLY A 89 7.08 -3.54 6.64
C GLY A 89 6.22 -2.78 7.64
N ILE A 90 5.46 -1.81 7.18
CA ILE A 90 4.44 -1.14 8.01
C ILE A 90 3.07 -1.14 7.33
N ASP A 91 2.04 -1.29 8.12
CA ASP A 91 0.65 -1.17 7.70
C ASP A 91 -0.22 -0.71 8.87
N ILE A 92 -1.36 -0.07 8.61
CA ILE A 92 -2.32 0.33 9.65
C ILE A 92 -3.20 -0.84 10.11
N SER A 93 -3.29 -1.90 9.31
CA SER A 93 -4.06 -3.11 9.58
C SER A 93 -3.29 -4.06 10.51
N SER A 94 -3.85 -4.32 11.69
CA SER A 94 -3.27 -5.29 12.63
C SER A 94 -3.29 -6.72 12.08
N LEU A 95 -4.32 -7.07 11.31
CA LEU A 95 -4.46 -8.39 10.70
C LEU A 95 -3.49 -8.56 9.53
N ALA A 96 -3.26 -7.53 8.71
CA ALA A 96 -2.22 -7.54 7.68
C ALA A 96 -0.84 -7.80 8.31
N ILE A 97 -0.48 -7.07 9.37
CA ILE A 97 0.79 -7.27 10.09
C ILE A 97 0.88 -8.68 10.69
N LYS A 98 -0.22 -9.23 11.22
CA LYS A 98 -0.26 -10.61 11.68
C LYS A 98 0.05 -11.60 10.55
N VAL A 99 -0.56 -11.40 9.37
CA VAL A 99 -0.29 -12.20 8.16
C VAL A 99 1.18 -12.08 7.75
N CYS A 100 1.73 -10.85 7.72
CA CYS A 100 3.15 -10.61 7.41
C CYS A 100 4.09 -11.47 8.26
N LYS A 101 3.87 -11.46 9.59
CA LYS A 101 4.69 -12.21 10.55
C LYS A 101 4.59 -13.72 10.35
N LEU A 102 3.39 -14.23 10.11
CA LEU A 102 3.15 -15.64 9.83
C LEU A 102 3.77 -16.09 8.50
N ARG A 103 3.85 -15.19 7.53
CA ARG A 103 4.53 -15.43 6.25
C ARG A 103 6.06 -15.28 6.31
N GLY A 104 6.62 -14.94 7.48
CA GLY A 104 8.07 -14.91 7.72
C GLY A 104 8.70 -13.53 7.81
N LEU A 105 7.98 -12.44 7.56
CA LEU A 105 8.50 -11.08 7.75
C LEU A 105 8.44 -10.71 9.24
N LYS A 106 9.51 -11.01 9.99
CA LYS A 106 9.55 -10.76 11.45
C LYS A 106 9.47 -9.26 11.81
N LYS A 107 10.08 -8.39 11.00
CA LYS A 107 10.08 -6.94 11.19
C LYS A 107 8.88 -6.33 10.44
N ALA A 108 7.70 -6.51 10.98
CA ALA A 108 6.46 -5.90 10.51
C ALA A 108 5.76 -5.21 11.69
N GLU A 109 5.36 -3.95 11.52
CA GLU A 109 4.86 -3.07 12.58
C GLU A 109 3.54 -2.41 12.18
N ILE A 110 2.62 -2.30 13.14
CA ILE A 110 1.38 -1.54 12.94
C ILE A 110 1.74 -0.06 13.04
N MET A 111 1.70 0.64 11.91
CA MET A 111 2.10 2.05 11.86
C MET A 111 1.45 2.75 10.66
N SER A 112 0.96 3.97 10.88
CA SER A 112 0.47 4.84 9.82
C SER A 112 1.62 5.58 9.15
N ILE A 113 1.53 5.80 7.83
CA ILE A 113 2.44 6.68 7.09
C ILE A 113 2.42 8.13 7.63
N GLU A 114 1.31 8.54 8.27
CA GLU A 114 1.19 9.88 8.88
C GLU A 114 1.93 9.98 10.22
N GLU A 115 2.27 8.85 10.84
CA GLU A 115 2.83 8.74 12.20
C GLU A 115 4.14 7.92 12.23
N LEU A 116 4.95 8.05 11.17
CA LEU A 116 6.24 7.35 11.10
C LEU A 116 7.14 7.68 12.31
N ASN A 117 7.50 6.65 13.05
CA ASN A 117 8.30 6.75 14.27
C ASN A 117 9.57 5.90 14.19
N PHE A 118 10.43 6.23 13.24
CA PHE A 118 11.75 5.62 13.10
C PHE A 118 12.85 6.61 13.45
N LYS A 119 14.00 6.09 13.86
CA LYS A 119 15.20 6.92 14.08
C LYS A 119 15.63 7.58 12.77
N PRO A 120 16.23 8.76 12.82
CA PRO A 120 16.80 9.39 11.64
C PRO A 120 17.75 8.45 10.89
N ARG A 121 17.73 8.52 9.57
CA ARG A 121 18.61 7.75 8.66
C ARG A 121 18.50 6.23 8.82
N SER A 122 17.31 5.73 9.17
CA SER A 122 17.05 4.29 9.34
C SER A 122 17.00 3.52 8.04
N PHE A 123 16.64 4.15 6.92
CA PHE A 123 16.41 3.47 5.65
C PHE A 123 17.18 4.08 4.48
N ASP A 124 17.56 3.22 3.55
CA ASP A 124 18.26 3.59 2.31
C ASP A 124 17.34 3.47 1.09
N THR A 125 16.24 2.73 1.24
CA THR A 125 15.15 2.65 0.25
C THR A 125 13.80 2.63 0.97
N VAL A 126 12.84 3.40 0.44
CA VAL A 126 11.43 3.31 0.81
C VAL A 126 10.67 2.81 -0.40
N ILE A 127 9.88 1.75 -0.24
CA ILE A 127 8.99 1.27 -1.30
C ILE A 127 7.53 1.52 -0.92
N MET A 128 6.73 1.87 -1.93
CA MET A 128 5.30 2.12 -1.85
C MET A 128 4.64 1.50 -3.08
N MET A 129 4.51 0.18 -3.08
CA MET A 129 4.03 -0.59 -4.22
C MET A 129 2.51 -0.80 -4.17
N GLY A 130 1.91 -1.29 -5.25
CA GLY A 130 0.48 -1.56 -5.31
C GLY A 130 -0.40 -0.30 -5.25
N ASN A 131 -0.01 0.75 -5.94
CA ASN A 131 -0.68 2.05 -5.96
C ASN A 131 -0.60 2.84 -4.63
N ASN A 132 0.32 2.49 -3.73
CA ASN A 132 0.44 3.09 -2.40
C ASN A 132 0.91 4.56 -2.41
N PHE A 133 1.38 5.11 -3.54
CA PHE A 133 1.60 6.55 -3.65
C PHE A 133 0.31 7.35 -3.36
N GLY A 134 -0.85 6.75 -3.64
CA GLY A 134 -2.17 7.30 -3.30
C GLY A 134 -2.44 7.49 -1.81
N LEU A 135 -1.69 6.82 -0.91
CA LEU A 135 -1.82 6.97 0.55
C LEU A 135 -1.55 8.40 1.04
N PHE A 136 -0.83 9.20 0.26
CA PHE A 136 -0.63 10.61 0.58
C PHE A 136 -1.95 11.44 0.58
N GLY A 137 -2.93 11.07 -0.19
CA GLY A 137 -4.31 11.56 -0.16
C GLY A 137 -4.51 13.03 -0.59
N SER A 138 -3.55 13.94 -0.34
CA SER A 138 -3.62 15.34 -0.75
C SER A 138 -2.24 16.01 -0.80
N PHE A 139 -2.09 17.09 -1.57
CA PHE A 139 -0.83 17.85 -1.66
C PHE A 139 -0.28 18.28 -0.29
N LYS A 140 -1.16 18.78 0.59
CA LYS A 140 -0.75 19.22 1.93
C LYS A 140 -0.19 18.07 2.77
N LYS A 141 -0.84 16.91 2.73
CA LYS A 141 -0.36 15.71 3.40
C LYS A 141 0.92 15.17 2.78
N THR A 142 1.01 15.17 1.43
CA THR A 142 2.21 14.75 0.71
C THR A 142 3.45 15.51 1.18
N GLN A 143 3.39 16.83 1.26
CA GLN A 143 4.53 17.63 1.73
C GLN A 143 4.97 17.26 3.16
N LYS A 144 4.01 17.05 4.07
CA LYS A 144 4.30 16.65 5.45
C LYS A 144 4.97 15.27 5.50
N ILE A 145 4.41 14.30 4.75
CA ILE A 145 4.91 12.93 4.72
C ILE A 145 6.29 12.86 4.08
N LEU A 146 6.53 13.56 2.96
CA LEU A 146 7.84 13.58 2.30
C LEU A 146 8.93 14.18 3.21
N ARG A 147 8.62 15.22 4.00
CA ARG A 147 9.56 15.73 5.02
C ARG A 147 9.88 14.64 6.04
N LYS A 148 8.88 13.92 6.51
CA LYS A 148 9.08 12.84 7.48
C LYS A 148 9.88 11.68 6.89
N LEU A 149 9.62 11.31 5.64
CA LEU A 149 10.43 10.32 4.92
C LEU A 149 11.88 10.77 4.79
N HIS A 150 12.11 12.05 4.48
CA HIS A 150 13.48 12.61 4.42
C HIS A 150 14.21 12.51 5.78
N GLU A 151 13.53 12.74 6.90
CA GLU A 151 14.12 12.60 8.24
C GLU A 151 14.59 11.18 8.56
N ILE A 152 13.76 10.17 8.20
CA ILE A 152 14.02 8.77 8.53
C ILE A 152 14.89 8.04 7.51
N THR A 153 15.21 8.66 6.39
CA THR A 153 16.03 8.07 5.32
C THR A 153 17.45 8.60 5.31
N SER A 154 18.38 7.84 4.75
CA SER A 154 19.75 8.30 4.50
C SER A 154 19.77 9.38 3.41
N LYS A 155 20.89 10.12 3.32
CA LYS A 155 21.04 11.27 2.41
C LYS A 155 20.82 10.88 0.93
N GLU A 156 21.26 9.69 0.55
CA GLU A 156 21.18 9.18 -0.82
C GLU A 156 20.05 8.15 -1.01
N ALA A 157 19.05 8.17 -0.11
CA ALA A 157 17.96 7.21 -0.17
C ALA A 157 17.08 7.37 -1.42
N LEU A 158 16.48 6.26 -1.82
CA LEU A 158 15.49 6.23 -2.89
C LEU A 158 14.09 6.05 -2.32
N ILE A 159 13.12 6.74 -2.92
CA ILE A 159 11.70 6.44 -2.76
C ILE A 159 11.23 5.85 -4.08
N ILE A 160 10.80 4.60 -4.06
CA ILE A 160 10.27 3.87 -5.20
C ILE A 160 8.78 3.67 -4.96
N ALA A 161 7.96 4.37 -5.72
CA ALA A 161 6.52 4.37 -5.51
C ALA A 161 5.78 4.06 -6.80
N GLU A 162 4.75 3.25 -6.69
CA GLU A 162 3.84 2.93 -7.78
C GLU A 162 2.55 3.74 -7.65
N THR A 163 2.07 4.21 -8.78
CA THR A 163 0.73 4.80 -8.90
C THR A 163 0.14 4.47 -10.27
N ARG A 164 -1.17 4.31 -10.32
CA ARG A 164 -1.90 4.22 -11.58
C ARG A 164 -2.12 5.62 -12.12
N ASP A 165 -1.99 5.78 -13.44
CA ASP A 165 -2.43 7.00 -14.11
C ASP A 165 -3.97 6.95 -14.25
N PRO A 166 -4.72 7.76 -13.49
CA PRO A 166 -6.18 7.70 -13.52
C PRO A 166 -6.77 8.16 -14.85
N TYR A 167 -5.99 8.89 -15.65
CA TYR A 167 -6.46 9.44 -16.93
C TYR A 167 -6.27 8.46 -18.10
N LYS A 168 -5.50 7.39 -17.90
CA LYS A 168 -5.38 6.30 -18.88
C LYS A 168 -6.53 5.30 -18.73
N THR A 169 -7.75 5.75 -18.99
CA THR A 169 -8.94 4.92 -18.93
C THR A 169 -9.92 5.31 -20.03
N ASN A 170 -10.58 4.29 -20.63
CA ASN A 170 -11.70 4.47 -21.55
C ASN A 170 -13.02 4.03 -20.90
N ASN A 171 -13.03 3.67 -19.63
CA ASN A 171 -14.23 3.26 -18.92
C ASN A 171 -15.10 4.51 -18.61
N PRO A 172 -16.33 4.60 -19.14
CA PRO A 172 -17.22 5.73 -18.94
C PRO A 172 -17.45 6.06 -17.45
N ALA A 173 -17.63 5.05 -16.60
CA ALA A 173 -17.83 5.25 -15.17
C ALA A 173 -16.62 5.87 -14.47
N HIS A 174 -15.40 5.65 -14.98
CA HIS A 174 -14.22 6.32 -14.45
C HIS A 174 -14.14 7.77 -14.93
N LEU A 175 -14.46 8.03 -16.20
CA LEU A 175 -14.46 9.38 -16.75
C LEU A 175 -15.52 10.27 -16.08
N GLU A 176 -16.74 9.74 -15.87
CA GLU A 176 -17.79 10.42 -15.12
C GLU A 176 -17.37 10.75 -13.69
N TYR A 177 -16.70 9.81 -13.02
CA TYR A 177 -16.17 10.03 -11.69
C TYR A 177 -15.11 11.14 -11.64
N HIS A 178 -14.25 11.25 -12.67
CA HIS A 178 -13.27 12.34 -12.77
C HIS A 178 -13.96 13.69 -12.85
N GLU A 179 -15.00 13.82 -13.69
CA GLU A 179 -15.77 15.06 -13.82
C GLU A 179 -16.53 15.39 -12.52
N TRP A 180 -17.09 14.37 -11.87
CA TRP A 180 -17.74 14.55 -10.57
C TRP A 180 -16.76 15.01 -9.48
N ASN A 181 -15.53 14.48 -9.47
CA ASN A 181 -14.48 14.95 -8.58
C ASN A 181 -14.09 16.41 -8.83
N LYS A 182 -13.88 16.79 -10.09
CA LYS A 182 -13.56 18.18 -10.47
C LYS A 182 -14.63 19.14 -9.98
N LYS A 183 -15.91 18.83 -10.17
CA LYS A 183 -17.05 19.65 -9.68
C LYS A 183 -17.04 19.82 -8.16
N ARG A 184 -16.42 18.91 -7.42
CA ARG A 184 -16.28 18.95 -5.95
C ARG A 184 -14.93 19.48 -5.48
N GLY A 185 -14.14 20.09 -6.37
CA GLY A 185 -12.82 20.63 -6.06
C GLY A 185 -11.75 19.58 -5.73
N ARG A 186 -11.93 18.35 -6.25
CA ARG A 186 -10.96 17.25 -6.08
C ARG A 186 -10.17 17.04 -7.37
N MET A 187 -9.00 16.42 -7.24
CA MET A 187 -8.29 15.88 -8.42
C MET A 187 -9.13 14.77 -9.05
N GLY A 188 -9.18 14.66 -10.38
CA GLY A 188 -9.95 13.65 -11.09
C GLY A 188 -9.72 12.24 -10.55
N GLY A 189 -8.47 11.82 -10.41
CA GLY A 189 -8.08 10.52 -9.89
C GLY A 189 -8.08 10.36 -8.36
N GLN A 190 -8.57 11.34 -7.62
CA GLN A 190 -8.65 11.26 -6.14
C GLN A 190 -9.84 10.39 -5.73
N VAL A 191 -9.60 9.08 -5.64
CA VAL A 191 -10.63 8.09 -5.33
C VAL A 191 -10.89 8.01 -3.82
N ARG A 192 -12.18 7.95 -3.44
CA ARG A 192 -12.60 7.54 -2.10
C ARG A 192 -13.23 6.18 -2.19
N ILE A 193 -12.68 5.23 -1.44
CA ILE A 193 -13.13 3.85 -1.43
C ILE A 193 -13.46 3.38 -0.02
N ARG A 194 -14.29 2.35 0.01
CA ARG A 194 -14.57 1.54 1.20
C ARG A 194 -14.30 0.09 0.83
N HIS A 195 -13.48 -0.59 1.64
CA HIS A 195 -13.37 -2.03 1.56
C HIS A 195 -14.55 -2.67 2.29
N ARG A 196 -15.12 -3.70 1.71
CA ARG A 196 -16.15 -4.53 2.33
C ARG A 196 -15.64 -5.95 2.48
N PHE A 197 -15.96 -6.55 3.59
CA PHE A 197 -15.70 -7.96 3.88
C PHE A 197 -16.96 -8.55 4.52
N ARG A 198 -17.60 -9.54 3.81
CA ARG A 198 -18.88 -10.19 4.12
C ARG A 198 -20.09 -9.28 4.18
#